data_ac292d9a1d37b862a6978467ed62d251
#
_entry.id   ac292d9a1d37b862a6978467ed62d251
#
_cell.length_a   1.000
_cell.length_b   1.000
_cell.length_c   1.000
_cell.angle_alpha   90.00
_cell.angle_beta   90.00
_cell.angle_gamma   90.00
#
_symmetry.space_group_name_H-M   'P 1'
#
loop_
_entity.id
_entity.type
_entity.pdbx_description
1 polymer ?
#
loop_
_entity_poly.entity_id
_entity_poly.type
_entity_poly.pdbx_seq_one_letter_code
_entity_poly.pdbx_strand_id
1 'polypeptide(L)'
;MGSVQRPVCLSSLDEERFGIRTARASQITLETLPSVLTFCLRNDVHLLIARCDASEVRVAQAMEAEAFSLMDTLLYYACHLTRLDMPQDSTKITVRPIAIGEEEKVKVVAAKCFRNYLGHYHADARLDRSKCDEVYVSWAIRSCLSRDVADEVLVADRGGRIVGFAALRLNSKEEGEGVLFGVDPAVQRQGIYRSLLIRSLQWCLSKGTSRMLYSTQLANFGVQRVLTRVGFEPTHACYTFHKWFDKEACASRQVKRHRGFTDFSKARHGGLGEDSADQ
;
A
#
# COMPACT_ATOMS: atom_id res chain seq x y z
N MET A 1 24.23 5.06 -15.92
CA MET A 1 23.69 3.71 -16.21
C MET A 1 22.62 3.47 -15.17
N GLY A 2 21.33 3.60 -15.53
CA GLY A 2 20.23 3.34 -14.64
C GLY A 2 20.21 1.85 -14.29
N SER A 3 20.21 1.49 -13.02
CA SER A 3 19.99 0.12 -12.57
C SER A 3 18.63 -0.32 -13.09
N VAL A 4 18.58 -1.30 -13.97
CA VAL A 4 17.33 -1.96 -14.37
C VAL A 4 16.77 -2.60 -13.10
N GLN A 5 15.82 -1.91 -12.49
CA GLN A 5 15.16 -2.43 -11.30
C GLN A 5 14.44 -3.71 -11.70
N ARG A 6 14.83 -4.85 -11.12
CA ARG A 6 14.19 -6.13 -11.43
C ARG A 6 12.72 -6.04 -11.07
N PRO A 7 11.81 -6.44 -11.95
CA PRO A 7 10.37 -6.31 -11.71
C PRO A 7 9.88 -7.15 -10.52
N VAL A 8 10.69 -8.10 -10.04
CA VAL A 8 10.39 -9.00 -8.93
C VAL A 8 11.63 -9.32 -8.11
N CYS A 9 11.49 -9.41 -6.78
CA CYS A 9 12.53 -9.84 -5.86
C CYS A 9 11.94 -10.62 -4.69
N LEU A 10 12.77 -11.47 -4.04
CA LEU A 10 12.40 -12.10 -2.78
C LEU A 10 12.32 -11.04 -1.67
N SER A 11 11.37 -11.21 -0.74
CA SER A 11 11.18 -10.35 0.42
C SER A 11 11.53 -11.10 1.69
N SER A 12 12.81 -11.00 2.11
CA SER A 12 13.27 -11.58 3.38
C SER A 12 12.50 -11.08 4.58
N LEU A 13 12.11 -9.79 4.56
CA LEU A 13 11.33 -9.19 5.64
C LEU A 13 9.94 -9.81 5.79
N ASP A 14 9.24 -10.08 4.69
CA ASP A 14 7.92 -10.73 4.75
C ASP A 14 8.07 -12.22 5.07
N GLU A 15 9.11 -12.87 4.55
CA GLU A 15 9.43 -14.25 4.87
C GLU A 15 9.73 -14.45 6.35
N GLU A 16 10.55 -13.59 6.96
CA GLU A 16 10.84 -13.60 8.39
C GLU A 16 9.57 -13.39 9.23
N ARG A 17 8.73 -12.42 8.84
CA ARG A 17 7.52 -12.05 9.56
C ARG A 17 6.45 -13.12 9.54
N PHE A 18 6.14 -13.63 8.37
CA PHE A 18 5.03 -14.57 8.18
C PHE A 18 5.47 -16.04 8.20
N GLY A 19 6.76 -16.33 8.08
CA GLY A 19 7.26 -17.70 7.89
C GLY A 19 6.89 -18.27 6.53
N ILE A 20 6.64 -17.41 5.52
CA ILE A 20 6.17 -17.77 4.19
C ILE A 20 7.14 -17.23 3.16
N ARG A 21 7.69 -18.10 2.31
CA ARG A 21 8.56 -17.71 1.20
C ARG A 21 7.84 -16.71 0.31
N THR A 22 8.23 -15.44 0.39
CA THR A 22 7.50 -14.32 -0.20
C THR A 22 8.34 -13.58 -1.23
N ALA A 23 7.71 -13.19 -2.34
CA ALA A 23 8.27 -12.25 -3.31
C ALA A 23 7.42 -10.98 -3.41
N ARG A 24 8.04 -9.88 -3.86
CA ARG A 24 7.37 -8.63 -4.21
C ARG A 24 7.66 -8.27 -5.63
N ALA A 25 6.62 -7.82 -6.34
CA ALA A 25 6.72 -7.27 -7.68
C ALA A 25 6.01 -5.92 -7.74
N SER A 26 6.63 -4.95 -8.40
CA SER A 26 6.06 -3.63 -8.63
C SER A 26 6.00 -3.35 -10.13
N GLN A 27 5.07 -2.48 -10.54
CA GLN A 27 4.94 -2.05 -11.94
C GLN A 27 4.80 -3.21 -12.93
N ILE A 28 3.96 -4.19 -12.59
CA ILE A 28 3.68 -5.33 -13.49
C ILE A 28 3.00 -4.80 -14.75
N THR A 29 3.48 -5.29 -15.91
CA THR A 29 2.88 -5.08 -17.23
C THR A 29 2.49 -6.43 -17.85
N LEU A 30 1.76 -6.43 -18.97
CA LEU A 30 1.47 -7.67 -19.72
C LEU A 30 2.74 -8.39 -20.16
N GLU A 31 3.79 -7.65 -20.48
CA GLU A 31 5.07 -8.22 -20.94
C GLU A 31 5.87 -8.82 -19.78
N THR A 32 5.84 -8.20 -18.60
CA THR A 32 6.63 -8.65 -17.44
C THR A 32 5.95 -9.73 -16.63
N LEU A 33 4.61 -9.84 -16.66
CA LEU A 33 3.84 -10.81 -15.87
C LEU A 33 4.31 -12.26 -16.05
N PRO A 34 4.57 -12.80 -17.28
CA PRO A 34 5.07 -14.18 -17.43
C PRO A 34 6.44 -14.40 -16.76
N SER A 35 7.34 -13.42 -16.86
CA SER A 35 8.67 -13.51 -16.24
C SER A 35 8.62 -13.45 -14.72
N VAL A 36 7.71 -12.65 -14.15
CA VAL A 36 7.45 -12.59 -12.70
C VAL A 36 6.94 -13.92 -12.17
N LEU A 37 5.97 -14.55 -12.86
CA LEU A 37 5.46 -15.87 -12.48
C LEU A 37 6.54 -16.95 -12.57
N THR A 38 7.34 -16.93 -13.64
CA THR A 38 8.48 -17.85 -13.82
C THR A 38 9.50 -17.69 -12.71
N PHE A 39 9.82 -16.44 -12.31
CA PHE A 39 10.72 -16.17 -11.17
C PHE A 39 10.18 -16.79 -9.88
N CYS A 40 8.88 -16.62 -9.58
CA CYS A 40 8.28 -17.16 -8.38
C CYS A 40 8.34 -18.69 -8.34
N LEU A 41 8.03 -19.36 -9.44
CA LEU A 41 8.11 -20.83 -9.55
C LEU A 41 9.54 -21.36 -9.36
N ARG A 42 10.54 -20.70 -9.98
CA ARG A 42 11.95 -21.10 -9.86
C ARG A 42 12.55 -20.89 -8.48
N ASN A 43 11.99 -19.97 -7.69
CA ASN A 43 12.49 -19.63 -6.35
C ASN A 43 11.61 -20.18 -5.22
N ASP A 44 10.69 -21.12 -5.52
CA ASP A 44 9.78 -21.75 -4.57
C ASP A 44 9.01 -20.72 -3.73
N VAL A 45 8.52 -19.66 -4.39
CA VAL A 45 7.73 -18.61 -3.76
C VAL A 45 6.32 -19.14 -3.46
N HIS A 46 5.86 -18.97 -2.24
CA HIS A 46 4.50 -19.35 -1.82
C HIS A 46 3.52 -18.17 -1.89
N LEU A 47 3.98 -16.95 -1.59
CA LEU A 47 3.19 -15.72 -1.67
C LEU A 47 3.89 -14.69 -2.55
N LEU A 48 3.20 -14.18 -3.56
CA LEU A 48 3.62 -13.00 -4.32
C LEU A 48 2.72 -11.82 -3.98
N ILE A 49 3.31 -10.75 -3.49
CA ILE A 49 2.67 -9.44 -3.33
C ILE A 49 3.03 -8.59 -4.54
N ALA A 50 2.03 -8.20 -5.31
CA ALA A 50 2.24 -7.60 -6.63
C ALA A 50 1.44 -6.30 -6.79
N ARG A 51 2.01 -5.33 -7.51
CA ARG A 51 1.33 -4.07 -7.84
C ARG A 51 1.35 -3.79 -9.33
N CYS A 52 0.21 -3.30 -9.84
CA CYS A 52 0.12 -2.73 -11.18
C CYS A 52 -0.59 -1.37 -11.11
N ASP A 53 -0.35 -0.52 -12.10
CA ASP A 53 -1.05 0.77 -12.22
C ASP A 53 -2.55 0.52 -12.43
N ALA A 54 -3.40 1.31 -11.76
CA ALA A 54 -4.86 1.16 -11.82
C ALA A 54 -5.44 1.59 -13.19
N SER A 55 -4.70 2.40 -13.96
CA SER A 55 -5.06 2.75 -15.34
C SER A 55 -4.87 1.58 -16.32
N GLU A 56 -4.01 0.61 -15.96
CA GLU A 56 -3.68 -0.57 -16.77
C GLU A 56 -4.68 -1.72 -16.50
N VAL A 57 -5.96 -1.51 -16.80
CA VAL A 57 -7.05 -2.46 -16.54
C VAL A 57 -6.79 -3.84 -17.16
N ARG A 58 -6.18 -3.90 -18.36
CA ARG A 58 -5.83 -5.18 -19.01
C ARG A 58 -4.80 -5.99 -18.23
N VAL A 59 -3.87 -5.32 -17.56
CA VAL A 59 -2.88 -5.96 -16.68
C VAL A 59 -3.59 -6.56 -15.47
N ALA A 60 -4.47 -5.78 -14.83
CA ALA A 60 -5.27 -6.26 -13.70
C ALA A 60 -6.10 -7.50 -14.08
N GLN A 61 -6.79 -7.47 -15.23
CA GLN A 61 -7.56 -8.60 -15.75
C GLN A 61 -6.68 -9.83 -16.04
N ALA A 62 -5.48 -9.64 -16.60
CA ALA A 62 -4.54 -10.74 -16.83
C ALA A 62 -4.04 -11.33 -15.49
N MET A 63 -3.80 -10.49 -14.47
CA MET A 63 -3.45 -10.96 -13.13
C MET A 63 -4.60 -11.74 -12.50
N GLU A 64 -5.86 -11.29 -12.61
CA GLU A 64 -7.03 -12.04 -12.14
C GLU A 64 -7.18 -13.39 -12.84
N ALA A 65 -6.96 -13.44 -14.17
CA ALA A 65 -6.95 -14.69 -14.93
C ALA A 65 -5.88 -15.67 -14.45
N GLU A 66 -4.75 -15.15 -13.98
CA GLU A 66 -3.66 -15.92 -13.34
C GLU A 66 -3.89 -16.16 -11.85
N ALA A 67 -5.11 -15.98 -11.36
CA ALA A 67 -5.52 -16.23 -9.98
C ALA A 67 -4.85 -15.34 -8.91
N PHE A 68 -4.51 -14.12 -9.26
CA PHE A 68 -4.26 -13.09 -8.27
C PHE A 68 -5.59 -12.64 -7.64
N SER A 69 -5.54 -12.26 -6.37
CA SER A 69 -6.67 -11.70 -5.64
C SER A 69 -6.39 -10.26 -5.28
N LEU A 70 -7.30 -9.34 -5.62
CA LEU A 70 -7.18 -7.93 -5.26
C LEU A 70 -7.28 -7.79 -3.73
N MET A 71 -6.31 -7.12 -3.12
CA MET A 71 -6.24 -6.89 -1.67
C MET A 71 -6.47 -5.45 -1.29
N ASP A 72 -5.93 -4.50 -2.06
CA ASP A 72 -5.98 -3.08 -1.72
C ASP A 72 -5.79 -2.23 -2.98
N THR A 73 -6.17 -0.97 -2.89
CA THR A 73 -5.86 0.08 -3.87
C THR A 73 -5.19 1.23 -3.14
N LEU A 74 -3.97 1.56 -3.55
CA LEU A 74 -3.24 2.73 -3.05
C LEU A 74 -3.44 3.91 -3.98
N LEU A 75 -3.78 5.06 -3.42
CA LEU A 75 -3.71 6.35 -4.07
C LEU A 75 -2.40 7.04 -3.73
N TYR A 76 -1.74 7.56 -4.74
CA TYR A 76 -0.52 8.36 -4.62
C TYR A 76 -0.85 9.83 -4.79
N TYR A 77 -0.22 10.65 -3.98
CA TYR A 77 -0.39 12.09 -3.93
C TYR A 77 0.98 12.75 -4.04
N ALA A 78 1.02 13.92 -4.64
CA ALA A 78 2.19 14.80 -4.64
C ALA A 78 1.81 16.21 -4.19
N CYS A 79 2.72 16.85 -3.48
CA CYS A 79 2.65 18.28 -3.18
C CYS A 79 3.87 18.98 -3.78
N HIS A 80 3.64 19.95 -4.65
CA HIS A 80 4.69 20.78 -5.27
C HIS A 80 5.06 21.94 -4.35
N LEU A 81 6.18 21.83 -3.66
CA LEU A 81 6.60 22.73 -2.60
C LEU A 81 6.93 24.15 -3.09
N THR A 82 7.41 24.28 -4.33
CA THR A 82 7.76 25.57 -4.95
C THR A 82 6.54 26.44 -5.30
N ARG A 83 5.35 25.85 -5.32
CA ARG A 83 4.08 26.53 -5.66
C ARG A 83 3.11 26.56 -4.48
N LEU A 84 3.52 25.98 -3.34
CA LEU A 84 2.66 25.85 -2.17
C LEU A 84 2.69 27.12 -1.34
N ASP A 85 1.53 27.74 -1.16
CA ASP A 85 1.34 28.65 -0.02
C ASP A 85 1.26 27.79 1.26
N MET A 86 2.35 27.81 2.06
CA MET A 86 2.50 26.92 3.20
C MET A 86 1.37 27.12 4.21
N PRO A 87 0.53 26.11 4.45
CA PRO A 87 -0.61 26.25 5.37
C PRO A 87 -0.13 26.57 6.77
N GLN A 88 -0.80 27.52 7.43
CA GLN A 88 -0.52 27.81 8.82
C GLN A 88 -0.99 26.68 9.74
N ASP A 89 -0.15 26.29 10.69
CA ASP A 89 -0.56 25.36 11.75
C ASP A 89 -1.26 26.13 12.87
N SER A 90 -2.55 25.84 13.05
CA SER A 90 -3.38 26.46 14.08
C SER A 90 -3.50 25.63 15.36
N THR A 91 -2.80 24.51 15.45
CA THR A 91 -2.84 23.63 16.63
C THR A 91 -1.84 24.10 17.69
N LYS A 92 -2.08 23.69 18.96
CA LYS A 92 -1.15 23.90 20.07
C LYS A 92 -0.22 22.69 20.25
N ILE A 93 -0.09 21.83 19.24
CA ILE A 93 0.76 20.64 19.29
C ILE A 93 2.17 21.01 18.87
N THR A 94 3.15 20.60 19.64
CA THR A 94 4.56 20.73 19.26
C THR A 94 4.94 19.55 18.37
N VAL A 95 5.28 19.83 17.10
CA VAL A 95 5.85 18.80 16.21
C VAL A 95 7.35 19.01 16.10
N ARG A 96 8.12 18.01 16.50
CA ARG A 96 9.59 18.05 16.58
C ARG A 96 10.20 16.73 16.10
N PRO A 97 11.50 16.71 15.76
CA PRO A 97 12.22 15.46 15.58
C PRO A 97 12.14 14.58 16.83
N ILE A 98 12.15 13.26 16.62
CA ILE A 98 12.23 12.30 17.72
C ILE A 98 13.55 12.46 18.47
N ALA A 99 13.52 12.37 19.80
CA ALA A 99 14.72 12.31 20.61
C ALA A 99 15.17 10.86 20.81
N ILE A 100 16.46 10.67 21.08
CA ILE A 100 17.04 9.36 21.41
C ILE A 100 16.32 8.77 22.64
N GLY A 101 15.91 7.50 22.53
CA GLY A 101 15.19 6.78 23.59
C GLY A 101 13.66 6.97 23.57
N GLU A 102 13.11 7.66 22.56
CA GLU A 102 11.66 7.82 22.44
C GLU A 102 11.00 6.80 21.49
N GLU A 103 11.76 5.90 20.88
CA GLU A 103 11.27 4.89 19.91
C GLU A 103 10.17 3.99 20.49
N GLU A 104 10.26 3.64 21.78
CA GLU A 104 9.23 2.85 22.45
C GLU A 104 7.91 3.63 22.62
N LYS A 105 7.98 4.96 22.77
CA LYS A 105 6.77 5.81 22.79
C LYS A 105 6.10 5.84 21.42
N VAL A 106 6.88 5.88 20.32
CA VAL A 106 6.36 5.77 18.93
C VAL A 106 5.73 4.41 18.70
N LYS A 107 6.37 3.31 19.18
CA LYS A 107 5.80 1.95 19.14
C LYS A 107 4.42 1.87 19.79
N VAL A 108 4.25 2.46 20.97
CA VAL A 108 2.95 2.50 21.67
C VAL A 108 1.88 3.20 20.82
N VAL A 109 2.22 4.32 20.18
CA VAL A 109 1.29 5.03 19.28
C VAL A 109 0.98 4.17 18.06
N ALA A 110 2.01 3.57 17.42
CA ALA A 110 1.82 2.71 16.26
C ALA A 110 0.92 1.50 16.57
N ALA A 111 1.14 0.82 17.70
CA ALA A 111 0.31 -0.31 18.12
C ALA A 111 -1.17 0.06 18.33
N LYS A 112 -1.47 1.30 18.70
CA LYS A 112 -2.85 1.79 18.84
C LYS A 112 -3.47 2.19 17.52
N CYS A 113 -2.75 2.94 16.68
CA CYS A 113 -3.31 3.51 15.47
C CYS A 113 -3.42 2.48 14.33
N PHE A 114 -2.61 1.42 14.34
CA PHE A 114 -2.66 0.35 13.33
C PHE A 114 -3.42 -0.91 13.79
N ARG A 115 -3.95 -0.94 14.99
CA ARG A 115 -4.85 -2.01 15.42
C ARG A 115 -6.09 -2.03 14.53
N ASN A 116 -6.38 -3.18 13.92
CA ASN A 116 -7.46 -3.35 12.94
C ASN A 116 -7.33 -2.45 11.69
N TYR A 117 -6.12 -2.07 11.34
CA TYR A 117 -5.87 -1.34 10.11
C TYR A 117 -6.26 -2.18 8.88
N LEU A 118 -6.84 -1.54 7.87
CA LEU A 118 -7.29 -2.21 6.65
C LEU A 118 -6.25 -2.00 5.54
N GLY A 119 -5.12 -2.71 5.61
CA GLY A 119 -4.13 -2.77 4.54
C GLY A 119 -4.18 -4.10 3.79
N HIS A 120 -3.39 -4.23 2.72
CA HIS A 120 -3.37 -5.42 1.89
C HIS A 120 -3.06 -6.73 2.63
N TYR A 121 -2.27 -6.68 3.71
CA TYR A 121 -2.02 -7.86 4.54
C TYR A 121 -3.28 -8.30 5.30
N HIS A 122 -4.06 -7.34 5.83
CA HIS A 122 -5.28 -7.62 6.59
C HIS A 122 -6.43 -8.09 5.69
N ALA A 123 -6.40 -7.76 4.39
CA ALA A 123 -7.38 -8.21 3.42
C ALA A 123 -7.18 -9.67 3.02
N ASP A 124 -5.98 -10.24 3.25
CA ASP A 124 -5.69 -11.65 2.96
C ASP A 124 -6.02 -12.52 4.17
N ALA A 125 -7.13 -13.26 4.09
CA ALA A 125 -7.57 -14.15 5.16
C ALA A 125 -6.63 -15.33 5.46
N ARG A 126 -5.61 -15.56 4.62
CA ARG A 126 -4.60 -16.61 4.81
C ARG A 126 -3.42 -16.15 5.68
N LEU A 127 -3.28 -14.85 5.91
CA LEU A 127 -2.24 -14.29 6.77
C LEU A 127 -2.73 -14.18 8.21
N ASP A 128 -1.83 -14.48 9.16
CA ASP A 128 -2.08 -14.30 10.58
C ASP A 128 -2.32 -12.83 10.90
N ARG A 129 -3.48 -12.52 11.47
CA ARG A 129 -3.91 -11.14 11.72
C ARG A 129 -3.03 -10.42 12.73
N SER A 130 -2.52 -11.10 13.75
CA SER A 130 -1.61 -10.51 14.72
C SER A 130 -0.29 -10.09 14.08
N LYS A 131 0.23 -10.94 13.19
CA LYS A 131 1.43 -10.62 12.40
C LYS A 131 1.19 -9.47 11.42
N CYS A 132 -0.03 -9.33 10.88
CA CYS A 132 -0.40 -8.18 10.04
C CYS A 132 -0.36 -6.87 10.83
N ASP A 133 -0.88 -6.83 12.07
CA ASP A 133 -0.80 -5.66 12.95
C ASP A 133 0.67 -5.31 13.27
N GLU A 134 1.52 -6.31 13.52
CA GLU A 134 2.95 -6.13 13.79
C GLU A 134 3.75 -5.52 12.63
N VAL A 135 3.29 -5.66 11.38
CA VAL A 135 3.95 -5.06 10.20
C VAL A 135 4.19 -3.57 10.42
N TYR A 136 3.15 -2.84 10.76
CA TYR A 136 3.20 -1.38 10.88
C TYR A 136 3.90 -0.94 12.15
N VAL A 137 3.77 -1.69 13.25
CA VAL A 137 4.49 -1.45 14.50
C VAL A 137 6.00 -1.62 14.30
N SER A 138 6.41 -2.72 13.69
CA SER A 138 7.83 -2.96 13.38
C SER A 138 8.38 -1.94 12.38
N TRP A 139 7.57 -1.49 11.42
CA TRP A 139 7.97 -0.45 10.48
C TRP A 139 8.21 0.88 11.21
N ALA A 140 7.30 1.29 12.09
CA ALA A 140 7.45 2.51 12.89
C ALA A 140 8.74 2.49 13.75
N ILE A 141 9.03 1.38 14.43
CA ILE A 141 10.26 1.24 15.24
C ILE A 141 11.49 1.30 14.35
N ARG A 142 11.52 0.54 13.25
CA ARG A 142 12.66 0.53 12.32
C ARG A 142 12.90 1.90 11.71
N SER A 143 11.85 2.69 11.46
CA SER A 143 11.97 4.08 11.00
C SER A 143 12.68 4.97 12.03
N CYS A 144 12.49 4.69 13.33
CA CYS A 144 13.20 5.43 14.38
C CYS A 144 14.67 5.01 14.52
N LEU A 145 15.01 3.76 14.21
CA LEU A 145 16.31 3.16 14.50
C LEU A 145 17.26 3.11 13.29
N SER A 146 16.75 3.19 12.07
CA SER A 146 17.58 2.99 10.86
C SER A 146 17.32 4.06 9.80
N ARG A 147 18.40 4.69 9.36
CA ARG A 147 18.39 5.64 8.23
C ARG A 147 18.10 4.98 6.88
N ASP A 148 18.28 3.66 6.76
CA ASP A 148 17.88 2.90 5.56
C ASP A 148 16.34 2.83 5.42
N VAL A 149 15.60 3.05 6.51
CA VAL A 149 14.13 2.99 6.54
C VAL A 149 13.49 4.37 6.47
N ALA A 150 14.02 5.35 7.21
CA ALA A 150 13.58 6.73 7.19
C ALA A 150 14.75 7.67 7.51
N ASP A 151 14.80 8.82 6.83
CA ASP A 151 15.80 9.86 7.06
C ASP A 151 15.47 10.70 8.30
N GLU A 152 14.18 10.84 8.62
CA GLU A 152 13.68 11.60 9.76
C GLU A 152 12.40 10.99 10.32
N VAL A 153 12.23 11.06 11.63
CA VAL A 153 10.96 10.80 12.30
C VAL A 153 10.57 12.04 13.10
N LEU A 154 9.41 12.60 12.76
CA LEU A 154 8.80 13.67 13.52
C LEU A 154 7.79 13.08 14.51
N VAL A 155 7.71 13.66 15.70
CA VAL A 155 6.71 13.28 16.70
C VAL A 155 5.82 14.47 17.06
N ALA A 156 4.54 14.22 17.25
CA ALA A 156 3.58 15.17 17.78
C ALA A 156 3.57 15.03 19.31
N ASP A 157 4.09 16.03 19.99
CA ASP A 157 4.22 16.09 21.46
C ASP A 157 3.13 16.97 22.06
N ARG A 158 2.39 16.40 22.99
CA ARG A 158 1.34 17.09 23.76
C ARG A 158 1.70 17.07 25.24
N GLY A 159 2.45 18.08 25.68
CA GLY A 159 2.82 18.20 27.09
C GLY A 159 3.70 17.04 27.59
N GLY A 160 4.70 16.62 26.80
CA GLY A 160 5.62 15.53 27.13
C GLY A 160 5.12 14.13 26.74
N ARG A 161 3.90 14.01 26.21
CA ARG A 161 3.34 12.75 25.69
C ARG A 161 3.35 12.76 24.18
N ILE A 162 3.99 11.78 23.56
CA ILE A 162 3.92 11.54 22.11
C ILE A 162 2.54 10.97 21.78
N VAL A 163 1.83 11.65 20.89
CA VAL A 163 0.45 11.33 20.47
C VAL A 163 0.32 11.08 18.97
N GLY A 164 1.41 11.25 18.22
CA GLY A 164 1.47 10.96 16.78
C GLY A 164 2.89 10.96 16.30
N PHE A 165 3.12 10.42 15.10
CA PHE A 165 4.42 10.41 14.45
C PHE A 165 4.30 10.45 12.93
N ALA A 166 5.39 10.84 12.27
CA ALA A 166 5.56 10.87 10.83
C ALA A 166 6.98 10.42 10.48
N ALA A 167 7.13 9.32 9.79
CA ALA A 167 8.39 8.86 9.22
C ALA A 167 8.55 9.40 7.80
N LEU A 168 9.71 9.98 7.51
CA LEU A 168 10.02 10.70 6.28
C LEU A 168 11.29 10.14 5.62
N ARG A 169 11.31 10.14 4.30
CA ARG A 169 12.46 9.70 3.50
C ARG A 169 12.74 10.66 2.35
N LEU A 170 13.99 10.76 1.93
CA LEU A 170 14.40 11.40 0.70
C LEU A 170 14.55 10.35 -0.40
N ASN A 171 13.71 10.40 -1.40
CA ASN A 171 13.82 9.51 -2.57
C ASN A 171 14.90 10.00 -3.55
N SER A 172 15.07 11.33 -3.62
CA SER A 172 16.09 12.01 -4.41
C SER A 172 16.39 13.40 -3.85
N LYS A 173 17.25 14.16 -4.51
CA LYS A 173 17.50 15.57 -4.17
C LYS A 173 16.26 16.46 -4.35
N GLU A 174 15.37 16.08 -5.28
CA GLU A 174 14.17 16.85 -5.62
C GLU A 174 12.91 16.34 -4.89
N GLU A 175 12.96 15.17 -4.27
CA GLU A 175 11.76 14.48 -3.80
C GLU A 175 11.89 13.90 -2.40
N GLY A 176 10.98 14.32 -1.51
CA GLY A 176 10.75 13.68 -0.22
C GLY A 176 9.49 12.79 -0.24
N GLU A 177 9.35 11.91 0.73
CA GLU A 177 8.20 11.01 0.89
C GLU A 177 7.78 10.88 2.35
N GLY A 178 6.47 10.93 2.59
CA GLY A 178 5.87 10.51 3.84
C GLY A 178 5.58 9.02 3.81
N VAL A 179 6.40 8.23 4.51
CA VAL A 179 6.37 6.77 4.38
C VAL A 179 5.45 6.08 5.39
N LEU A 180 5.30 6.63 6.60
CA LEU A 180 4.41 6.08 7.61
C LEU A 180 4.02 7.14 8.64
N PHE A 181 2.71 7.38 8.78
CA PHE A 181 2.15 8.33 9.74
C PHE A 181 1.13 7.64 10.64
N GLY A 182 1.12 8.04 11.91
CA GLY A 182 0.15 7.55 12.88
C GLY A 182 -0.22 8.59 13.91
N VAL A 183 -1.49 8.59 14.35
CA VAL A 183 -2.01 9.43 15.43
C VAL A 183 -2.83 8.57 16.38
N ASP A 184 -2.56 8.66 17.68
CA ASP A 184 -3.30 7.94 18.75
C ASP A 184 -4.81 8.17 18.56
N PRO A 185 -5.63 7.10 18.40
CA PRO A 185 -7.06 7.20 18.18
C PRO A 185 -7.79 8.07 19.21
N ALA A 186 -7.31 8.10 20.45
CA ALA A 186 -7.92 8.88 21.54
C ALA A 186 -7.86 10.41 21.31
N VAL A 187 -6.99 10.88 20.40
CA VAL A 187 -6.79 12.31 20.13
C VAL A 187 -6.92 12.67 18.65
N GLN A 188 -7.50 11.80 17.85
CA GLN A 188 -7.83 12.10 16.45
C GLN A 188 -8.84 13.25 16.32
N ARG A 189 -9.00 13.78 15.10
CA ARG A 189 -9.90 14.90 14.78
C ARG A 189 -9.56 16.23 15.47
N GLN A 190 -8.35 16.35 16.07
CA GLN A 190 -7.84 17.56 16.72
C GLN A 190 -6.77 18.27 15.89
N GLY A 191 -6.64 17.98 14.60
CA GLY A 191 -5.68 18.61 13.69
C GLY A 191 -4.25 18.04 13.74
N ILE A 192 -3.94 17.08 14.63
CA ILE A 192 -2.58 16.54 14.85
C ILE A 192 -1.97 15.98 13.56
N TYR A 193 -2.76 15.23 12.79
CA TYR A 193 -2.30 14.68 11.52
C TYR A 193 -1.94 15.79 10.51
N ARG A 194 -2.73 16.87 10.49
CA ARG A 194 -2.46 18.05 9.66
C ARG A 194 -1.16 18.74 10.08
N SER A 195 -0.92 18.91 11.38
CA SER A 195 0.32 19.48 11.92
C SER A 195 1.55 18.66 11.53
N LEU A 196 1.46 17.32 11.64
CA LEU A 196 2.52 16.41 11.18
C LEU A 196 2.80 16.60 9.69
N LEU A 197 1.77 16.67 8.83
CA LEU A 197 1.94 16.91 7.39
C LEU A 197 2.60 18.27 7.09
N ILE A 198 2.13 19.36 7.71
CA ILE A 198 2.71 20.69 7.52
C ILE A 198 4.19 20.68 7.91
N ARG A 199 4.52 20.08 9.05
CA ARG A 199 5.91 19.99 9.49
C ARG A 199 6.77 19.13 8.58
N SER A 200 6.17 18.08 7.98
CA SER A 200 6.85 17.24 6.98
C SER A 200 7.16 18.00 5.69
N LEU A 201 6.23 18.85 5.21
CA LEU A 201 6.47 19.73 4.07
C LEU A 201 7.59 20.74 4.36
N GLN A 202 7.61 21.33 5.57
CA GLN A 202 8.69 22.22 6.02
C GLN A 202 10.05 21.50 6.07
N TRP A 203 10.07 20.24 6.54
CA TRP A 203 11.26 19.41 6.55
C TRP A 203 11.75 19.15 5.11
N CYS A 204 10.89 18.78 4.18
CA CYS A 204 11.21 18.62 2.77
C CYS A 204 11.83 19.90 2.18
N LEU A 205 11.22 21.06 2.42
CA LEU A 205 11.79 22.36 2.00
C LEU A 205 13.17 22.61 2.60
N SER A 206 13.38 22.32 3.88
CA SER A 206 14.68 22.48 4.55
C SER A 206 15.77 21.57 3.97
N LYS A 207 15.38 20.47 3.29
CA LYS A 207 16.28 19.56 2.58
C LYS A 207 16.49 19.97 1.11
N GLY A 208 15.83 21.03 0.65
CA GLY A 208 15.93 21.54 -0.72
C GLY A 208 15.11 20.75 -1.74
N THR A 209 14.18 19.89 -1.29
CA THR A 209 13.34 19.16 -2.23
C THR A 209 12.25 20.05 -2.82
N SER A 210 11.86 19.82 -4.07
CA SER A 210 10.83 20.57 -4.78
C SER A 210 9.43 19.96 -4.67
N ARG A 211 9.34 18.68 -4.26
CA ARG A 211 8.07 17.99 -4.08
C ARG A 211 8.10 16.99 -2.94
N MET A 212 6.94 16.69 -2.38
CA MET A 212 6.74 15.63 -1.41
C MET A 212 5.69 14.64 -1.92
N LEU A 213 6.00 13.35 -1.89
CA LEU A 213 5.07 12.26 -2.18
C LEU A 213 4.41 11.74 -0.92
N TYR A 214 3.23 11.19 -1.11
CA TYR A 214 2.48 10.49 -0.08
C TYR A 214 1.58 9.42 -0.70
N SER A 215 1.38 8.30 -0.01
CA SER A 215 0.41 7.30 -0.46
C SER A 215 -0.51 6.85 0.69
N THR A 216 -1.75 6.54 0.34
CA THR A 216 -2.73 6.04 1.30
C THR A 216 -3.73 5.10 0.61
N GLN A 217 -4.43 4.27 1.38
CA GLN A 217 -5.46 3.39 0.84
C GLN A 217 -6.65 4.19 0.29
N LEU A 218 -7.26 3.68 -0.78
CA LEU A 218 -8.45 4.26 -1.40
C LEU A 218 -9.58 4.48 -0.38
N ALA A 219 -9.76 3.56 0.57
CA ALA A 219 -10.79 3.66 1.61
C ALA A 219 -10.46 4.67 2.74
N ASN A 220 -9.23 5.20 2.78
CA ASN A 220 -8.81 6.11 3.85
C ASN A 220 -9.22 7.57 3.55
N PHE A 221 -10.51 7.83 3.44
CA PHE A 221 -11.06 9.17 3.14
C PHE A 221 -10.65 10.25 4.15
N GLY A 222 -10.37 9.86 5.40
CA GLY A 222 -9.91 10.79 6.43
C GLY A 222 -8.58 11.43 6.07
N VAL A 223 -7.59 10.62 5.71
CA VAL A 223 -6.25 11.05 5.29
C VAL A 223 -6.33 11.81 3.97
N GLN A 224 -7.07 11.31 2.98
CA GLN A 224 -7.23 11.95 1.67
C GLN A 224 -7.72 13.40 1.81
N ARG A 225 -8.76 13.65 2.63
CA ARG A 225 -9.26 15.01 2.90
C ARG A 225 -8.22 15.92 3.51
N VAL A 226 -7.37 15.40 4.41
CA VAL A 226 -6.30 16.22 5.01
C VAL A 226 -5.22 16.52 3.99
N LEU A 227 -4.80 15.52 3.19
CA LEU A 227 -3.83 15.70 2.11
C LEU A 227 -4.25 16.81 1.15
N THR A 228 -5.49 16.74 0.63
CA THR A 228 -6.01 17.76 -0.31
C THR A 228 -6.06 19.16 0.32
N ARG A 229 -6.48 19.27 1.60
CA ARG A 229 -6.54 20.56 2.32
C ARG A 229 -5.17 21.16 2.62
N VAL A 230 -4.12 20.35 2.60
CA VAL A 230 -2.73 20.78 2.84
C VAL A 230 -2.01 21.09 1.53
N GLY A 231 -2.64 20.80 0.38
CA GLY A 231 -2.11 21.12 -0.95
C GLY A 231 -1.51 19.94 -1.71
N PHE A 232 -1.80 18.70 -1.26
CA PHE A 232 -1.49 17.52 -2.06
C PHE A 232 -2.57 17.27 -3.12
N GLU A 233 -2.12 16.85 -4.29
CA GLU A 233 -2.96 16.47 -5.42
C GLU A 233 -2.79 14.97 -5.72
N PRO A 234 -3.87 14.22 -6.05
CA PRO A 234 -3.75 12.83 -6.47
C PRO A 234 -2.99 12.76 -7.80
N THR A 235 -2.09 11.81 -7.94
CA THR A 235 -1.26 11.62 -9.15
C THR A 235 -1.59 10.34 -9.90
N HIS A 236 -1.68 9.21 -9.20
CA HIS A 236 -2.01 7.91 -9.78
C HIS A 236 -2.50 6.96 -8.68
N ALA A 237 -2.96 5.79 -9.09
CA ALA A 237 -3.35 4.72 -8.18
C ALA A 237 -2.72 3.39 -8.61
N CYS A 238 -2.49 2.49 -7.65
CA CYS A 238 -2.03 1.14 -7.91
C CYS A 238 -2.93 0.13 -7.22
N TYR A 239 -3.30 -0.92 -7.94
CA TYR A 239 -3.88 -2.13 -7.35
C TYR A 239 -2.78 -2.93 -6.66
N THR A 240 -3.06 -3.45 -5.47
CA THR A 240 -2.22 -4.43 -4.77
C THR A 240 -2.91 -5.77 -4.79
N PHE A 241 -2.26 -6.75 -5.36
CA PHE A 241 -2.71 -8.13 -5.48
C PHE A 241 -1.85 -9.06 -4.66
N HIS A 242 -2.45 -10.15 -4.17
CA HIS A 242 -1.74 -11.31 -3.67
C HIS A 242 -1.98 -12.51 -4.60
N LYS A 243 -0.93 -13.31 -4.82
CA LYS A 243 -1.03 -14.60 -5.48
C LYS A 243 -0.35 -15.66 -4.63
N TRP A 244 -1.09 -16.72 -4.33
CA TRP A 244 -0.59 -17.89 -3.66
C TRP A 244 -0.27 -19.00 -4.67
N PHE A 245 0.89 -19.66 -4.47
CA PHE A 245 1.38 -20.74 -5.33
C PHE A 245 1.19 -22.10 -4.64
N ASP A 246 -0.06 -22.45 -4.30
CA ASP A 246 -0.38 -23.74 -3.69
C ASP A 246 -0.58 -24.81 -4.75
N LYS A 247 -0.02 -25.98 -4.53
CA LYS A 247 -0.22 -27.16 -5.40
C LYS A 247 -1.70 -27.57 -5.50
N GLU A 248 -2.50 -27.34 -4.46
CA GLU A 248 -3.92 -27.69 -4.42
C GLU A 248 -4.84 -26.67 -5.11
N ALA A 249 -4.51 -25.40 -5.08
CA ALA A 249 -5.30 -24.35 -5.73
C ALA A 249 -5.22 -24.40 -7.28
N CYS A 250 -4.13 -24.94 -7.82
CA CYS A 250 -3.95 -25.12 -9.25
C CYS A 250 -4.81 -26.29 -9.82
N ALA A 251 -4.95 -27.37 -9.06
CA ALA A 251 -5.72 -28.56 -9.46
C ALA A 251 -7.23 -28.31 -9.46
N SER A 252 -7.75 -27.59 -8.48
CA SER A 252 -9.20 -27.31 -8.35
C SER A 252 -9.74 -26.33 -9.39
N ARG A 253 -8.88 -25.48 -10.00
CA ARG A 253 -9.28 -24.52 -11.03
C ARG A 253 -9.17 -25.06 -12.45
N GLN A 254 -8.29 -26.01 -12.73
CA GLN A 254 -8.30 -26.74 -14.00
C GLN A 254 -9.61 -27.53 -14.19
N VAL A 255 -10.17 -28.09 -13.11
CA VAL A 255 -11.46 -28.80 -13.14
C VAL A 255 -12.64 -27.84 -13.41
N LYS A 256 -12.60 -26.60 -12.89
CA LYS A 256 -13.65 -25.60 -13.17
C LYS A 256 -13.59 -25.00 -14.58
N ARG A 257 -12.38 -24.84 -15.16
CA ARG A 257 -12.24 -24.39 -16.56
C ARG A 257 -12.79 -25.41 -17.55
N HIS A 258 -12.65 -26.73 -17.29
CA HIS A 258 -13.21 -27.79 -18.15
C HIS A 258 -14.73 -27.92 -18.05
N ARG A 259 -15.35 -27.60 -16.91
CA ARG A 259 -16.82 -27.65 -16.76
C ARG A 259 -17.55 -26.43 -17.30
N GLY A 260 -16.93 -25.26 -17.33
CA GLY A 260 -17.55 -24.03 -17.86
C GLY A 260 -17.61 -23.96 -19.40
N PHE A 261 -16.80 -24.74 -20.11
CA PHE A 261 -16.76 -24.71 -21.59
C PHE A 261 -17.72 -25.70 -22.24
N THR A 262 -18.24 -26.69 -21.50
CA THR A 262 -19.17 -27.72 -22.02
C THR A 262 -20.63 -27.31 -21.92
N ASP A 263 -21.00 -26.27 -21.19
CA ASP A 263 -22.42 -25.89 -21.00
C ASP A 263 -22.92 -24.84 -22.00
N PHE A 264 -22.03 -24.16 -22.73
CA PHE A 264 -22.42 -23.19 -23.74
C PHE A 264 -22.70 -23.81 -25.15
N SER A 265 -22.39 -25.09 -25.38
CA SER A 265 -22.62 -25.75 -26.65
C SER A 265 -24.01 -26.41 -26.77
N LYS A 266 -24.74 -26.57 -25.66
CA LYS A 266 -26.07 -27.23 -25.67
C LYS A 266 -27.27 -26.27 -25.76
N ALA A 267 -27.04 -24.96 -25.74
CA ALA A 267 -28.15 -23.98 -25.79
C ALA A 267 -28.50 -23.45 -27.18
N ARG A 268 -27.99 -24.06 -28.27
CA ARG A 268 -28.26 -23.61 -29.66
C ARG A 268 -28.83 -24.65 -30.55
N HIS A 269 -29.68 -25.57 -30.08
CA HIS A 269 -30.53 -26.38 -30.95
C HIS A 269 -31.80 -26.75 -30.19
N GLY A 270 -32.84 -26.02 -30.42
CA GLY A 270 -34.19 -26.34 -29.91
C GLY A 270 -35.17 -25.20 -30.16
N GLY A 271 -35.94 -25.31 -31.27
CA GLY A 271 -37.26 -24.68 -31.36
C GLY A 271 -37.44 -23.55 -32.36
N LEU A 272 -37.41 -23.86 -33.65
CA LEU A 272 -38.32 -23.26 -34.63
C LEU A 272 -39.62 -24.09 -34.59
N GLY A 273 -40.66 -23.55 -34.01
CA GLY A 273 -42.02 -24.06 -34.10
C GLY A 273 -42.89 -22.92 -34.60
N GLU A 274 -43.31 -23.06 -35.86
CA GLU A 274 -44.41 -22.32 -36.47
C GLU A 274 -45.67 -22.48 -35.62
N ASP A 275 -46.40 -21.42 -35.38
CA ASP A 275 -47.86 -21.53 -35.44
C ASP A 275 -48.50 -20.16 -35.80
N SER A 276 -49.39 -20.37 -36.74
CA SER A 276 -50.20 -19.44 -37.48
C SER A 276 -51.40 -18.89 -36.70
N ALA A 277 -51.80 -17.69 -37.05
CA ALA A 277 -53.15 -17.16 -37.33
C ALA A 277 -54.21 -17.11 -36.23
N ASP A 278 -54.86 -15.97 -36.26
CA ASP A 278 -56.27 -15.65 -35.99
C ASP A 278 -56.65 -15.04 -34.62
N GLN A 279 -57.12 -13.89 -34.81
CA GLN A 279 -58.15 -13.00 -34.29
C GLN A 279 -57.64 -11.75 -33.56
#